data_8d6f0f9c0f69acb6d624e6ad60121496
#
_entry.id   8d6f0f9c0f69acb6d624e6ad60121496
#
_cell.length_a   1.000
_cell.length_b   1.000
_cell.length_c   1.000
_cell.angle_alpha   90.00
_cell.angle_beta   90.00
_cell.angle_gamma   90.00
#
_symmetry.space_group_name_H-M   'P 1'
#
loop_
_entity.id
_entity.type
_entity.pdbx_description
1 polymer ?
#
loop_
_entity_poly.entity_id
_entity_poly.type
_entity_poly.pdbx_seq_one_letter_code
_entity_poly.pdbx_strand_id
1 'polypeptide(L)'
;PYSHRASDVLDTIVEVVLRRGVTLLTDREVTDVLPGFSIRCADGETFECSKLIIATGGLSYPGTGSTGDGYGWARLFGHNVIPCFPSLTALVPKGYKIIDRPETDLKGHVHRETPMTGSGEALRGAKLKNVNLTVTFDGSKSETEFGDVDFTDGGIEGPIGFQVSRKCVKALMNGGKVMFSLDLKPGVPQEELNSR
;
A
#
# COMPACT_ATOMS: atom_id res chain seq x y z
N PRO A 1 15.06 13.35 6.99
CA PRO A 1 16.40 13.89 7.21
C PRO A 1 16.48 15.33 6.71
N TYR A 2 17.31 16.14 7.31
CA TYR A 2 17.52 17.53 6.90
C TYR A 2 18.06 17.66 5.46
N SER A 3 18.82 16.66 5.03
CA SER A 3 19.38 16.55 3.68
C SER A 3 18.35 16.18 2.60
N HIS A 4 17.14 15.75 2.95
CA HIS A 4 16.14 15.17 2.07
C HIS A 4 16.61 13.95 1.26
N ARG A 5 17.69 13.28 1.68
CA ARG A 5 18.26 12.10 1.02
C ARG A 5 18.03 10.87 1.89
N ALA A 6 17.39 9.85 1.33
CA ALA A 6 17.15 8.57 2.02
C ALA A 6 18.46 7.83 2.31
N SER A 7 19.47 7.96 1.44
CA SER A 7 20.80 7.36 1.62
C SER A 7 21.44 7.78 2.93
N ASP A 8 21.35 9.05 3.32
CA ASP A 8 21.99 9.56 4.54
C ASP A 8 21.40 8.92 5.80
N VAL A 9 20.11 8.56 5.76
CA VAL A 9 19.46 7.80 6.85
C VAL A 9 19.99 6.38 6.89
N LEU A 10 20.06 5.72 5.72
CA LEU A 10 20.57 4.35 5.61
C LEU A 10 22.00 4.27 6.11
N ASP A 11 22.88 5.14 5.61
CA ASP A 11 24.30 5.16 5.96
C ASP A 11 24.49 5.36 7.46
N THR A 12 23.73 6.27 8.06
CA THR A 12 23.75 6.51 9.51
C THR A 12 23.34 5.28 10.31
N ILE A 13 22.26 4.58 9.88
CA ILE A 13 21.80 3.37 10.57
C ILE A 13 22.84 2.26 10.45
N VAL A 14 23.38 2.03 9.27
CA VAL A 14 24.42 1.02 9.02
C VAL A 14 25.66 1.30 9.87
N GLU A 15 26.12 2.54 9.93
CA GLU A 15 27.25 2.94 10.75
C GLU A 15 27.03 2.65 12.24
N VAL A 16 25.83 2.98 12.75
CA VAL A 16 25.48 2.68 14.16
C VAL A 16 25.46 1.18 14.44
N VAL A 17 24.91 0.39 13.54
CA VAL A 17 24.84 -1.07 13.65
C VAL A 17 26.25 -1.65 13.73
N LEU A 18 27.12 -1.28 12.80
CA LEU A 18 28.51 -1.76 12.77
C LEU A 18 29.32 -1.32 13.99
N ARG A 19 29.18 -0.06 14.44
CA ARG A 19 29.83 0.44 15.66
C ARG A 19 29.40 -0.33 16.92
N ARG A 20 28.21 -0.90 16.93
CA ARG A 20 27.70 -1.73 18.03
C ARG A 20 28.18 -3.18 17.97
N GLY A 21 29.06 -3.53 17.01
CA GLY A 21 29.60 -4.86 16.84
C GLY A 21 28.63 -5.87 16.24
N VAL A 22 27.56 -5.39 15.59
CA VAL A 22 26.62 -6.26 14.88
C VAL A 22 27.22 -6.66 13.53
N THR A 23 27.18 -7.95 13.21
CA THR A 23 27.54 -8.44 11.89
C THR A 23 26.38 -8.22 10.93
N LEU A 24 26.59 -7.43 9.89
CA LEU A 24 25.62 -7.22 8.83
C LEU A 24 25.99 -8.11 7.64
N LEU A 25 25.09 -9.01 7.27
CA LEU A 25 25.21 -9.87 6.09
C LEU A 25 24.22 -9.41 5.05
N THR A 26 24.70 -9.00 3.88
CA THR A 26 23.88 -8.66 2.71
C THR A 26 23.89 -9.82 1.72
N ASP A 27 22.98 -9.76 0.74
CA ASP A 27 22.85 -10.79 -0.31
C ASP A 27 22.63 -12.20 0.25
N ARG A 28 21.92 -12.28 1.37
CA ARG A 28 21.56 -13.51 2.08
C ARG A 28 20.05 -13.67 2.11
N GLU A 29 19.50 -14.27 1.08
CA GLU A 29 18.09 -14.60 1.03
C GLU A 29 17.78 -15.73 2.01
N VAL A 30 16.92 -15.46 2.99
CA VAL A 30 16.42 -16.47 3.93
C VAL A 30 15.29 -17.24 3.28
N THR A 31 15.45 -18.55 3.13
CA THR A 31 14.43 -19.44 2.56
C THR A 31 13.56 -20.09 3.62
N ASP A 32 14.15 -20.42 4.76
CA ASP A 32 13.45 -21.14 5.83
C ASP A 32 13.84 -20.63 7.21
N VAL A 33 12.88 -20.67 8.11
CA VAL A 33 13.09 -20.52 9.55
C VAL A 33 12.49 -21.73 10.25
N LEU A 34 13.33 -22.52 10.87
CA LEU A 34 12.96 -23.81 11.46
C LEU A 34 12.77 -23.70 12.98
N PRO A 35 12.03 -24.64 13.62
CA PRO A 35 11.96 -24.74 15.07
C PRO A 35 13.36 -24.82 15.70
N GLY A 36 13.53 -24.16 16.85
CA GLY A 36 14.85 -23.99 17.48
C GLY A 36 15.63 -22.78 16.97
N PHE A 37 15.01 -21.96 16.10
CA PHE A 37 15.59 -20.76 15.48
C PHE A 37 16.83 -21.06 14.63
N SER A 38 16.76 -22.10 13.81
CA SER A 38 17.70 -22.36 12.74
C SER A 38 17.21 -21.66 11.46
N ILE A 39 18.06 -20.84 10.89
CA ILE A 39 17.76 -20.00 9.72
C ILE A 39 18.55 -20.55 8.54
N ARG A 40 17.88 -20.91 7.45
CA ARG A 40 18.52 -21.40 6.23
C ARG A 40 18.47 -20.33 5.14
N CYS A 41 19.59 -20.14 4.47
CA CYS A 41 19.72 -19.25 3.34
C CYS A 41 19.74 -20.01 1.99
N ALA A 42 19.43 -19.30 0.91
CA ALA A 42 19.39 -19.84 -0.44
C ALA A 42 20.74 -20.39 -0.93
N ASP A 43 21.85 -19.85 -0.43
CA ASP A 43 23.21 -20.32 -0.70
C ASP A 43 23.61 -21.59 0.07
N GLY A 44 22.72 -22.11 0.91
CA GLY A 44 22.92 -23.31 1.73
C GLY A 44 23.51 -23.03 3.11
N GLU A 45 23.91 -21.79 3.42
CA GLU A 45 24.34 -21.45 4.78
C GLU A 45 23.18 -21.58 5.78
N THR A 46 23.54 -21.94 7.00
CA THR A 46 22.58 -22.08 8.10
C THR A 46 23.13 -21.35 9.33
N PHE A 47 22.25 -20.56 9.97
CA PHE A 47 22.56 -19.84 11.20
C PHE A 47 21.66 -20.35 12.33
N GLU A 48 22.23 -20.53 13.51
CA GLU A 48 21.50 -20.89 14.71
C GLU A 48 21.55 -19.73 15.72
N CYS A 49 20.44 -19.49 16.38
CA CYS A 49 20.36 -18.44 17.38
C CYS A 49 19.43 -18.81 18.55
N SER A 50 19.68 -18.21 19.70
CA SER A 50 18.82 -18.36 20.87
C SER A 50 17.60 -17.46 20.86
N LYS A 51 17.64 -16.40 20.06
CA LYS A 51 16.54 -15.43 19.87
C LYS A 51 16.52 -14.95 18.43
N LEU A 52 15.36 -14.88 17.84
CA LEU A 52 15.15 -14.44 16.47
C LEU A 52 14.18 -13.26 16.42
N ILE A 53 14.55 -12.23 15.68
CA ILE A 53 13.67 -11.12 15.33
C ILE A 53 13.38 -11.20 13.83
N ILE A 54 12.10 -11.36 13.47
CA ILE A 54 11.64 -11.33 12.08
C ILE A 54 11.18 -9.90 11.76
N ALA A 55 11.90 -9.22 10.90
CA ALA A 55 11.66 -7.82 10.53
C ALA A 55 11.69 -7.64 9.00
N THR A 56 11.11 -8.58 8.26
CA THR A 56 11.17 -8.70 6.80
C THR A 56 10.20 -7.78 6.04
N GLY A 57 9.52 -6.87 6.74
CA GLY A 57 8.49 -6.03 6.13
C GLY A 57 7.16 -6.76 5.92
N GLY A 58 6.29 -6.15 5.15
CA GLY A 58 4.94 -6.66 4.86
C GLY A 58 4.75 -7.09 3.42
N LEU A 59 3.62 -6.67 2.81
CA LEU A 59 3.25 -7.00 1.43
C LEU A 59 3.32 -5.80 0.48
N SER A 60 3.70 -4.62 1.00
CA SER A 60 3.82 -3.42 0.19
C SER A 60 5.24 -3.31 -0.36
N TYR A 61 5.36 -2.88 -1.62
CA TYR A 61 6.63 -2.72 -2.32
C TYR A 61 7.49 -3.99 -2.38
N PRO A 62 7.01 -5.07 -3.01
CA PRO A 62 7.72 -6.36 -3.08
C PRO A 62 9.10 -6.25 -3.72
N GLY A 63 9.30 -5.28 -4.63
CA GLY A 63 10.62 -4.98 -5.20
C GLY A 63 11.69 -4.52 -4.19
N THR A 64 11.31 -4.20 -2.96
CA THR A 64 12.23 -3.89 -1.84
C THR A 64 12.40 -5.06 -0.86
N GLY A 65 11.96 -6.27 -1.23
CA GLY A 65 12.05 -7.47 -0.40
C GLY A 65 10.86 -7.68 0.55
N SER A 66 9.82 -6.85 0.49
CA SER A 66 8.62 -7.00 1.33
C SER A 66 7.63 -8.00 0.69
N THR A 67 7.98 -9.27 0.68
CA THR A 67 7.26 -10.37 0.03
C THR A 67 6.26 -11.09 0.95
N GLY A 68 6.29 -10.77 2.25
CA GLY A 68 5.37 -11.35 3.23
C GLY A 68 5.85 -12.66 3.87
N ASP A 69 7.10 -13.07 3.63
CA ASP A 69 7.67 -14.33 4.15
C ASP A 69 7.55 -14.44 5.65
N GLY A 70 7.76 -13.32 6.38
CA GLY A 70 7.62 -13.26 7.83
C GLY A 70 6.22 -13.70 8.34
N TYR A 71 5.16 -13.48 7.55
CA TYR A 71 3.83 -13.98 7.92
C TYR A 71 3.73 -15.51 7.80
N GLY A 72 4.41 -16.10 6.80
CA GLY A 72 4.52 -17.54 6.65
C GLY A 72 5.24 -18.15 7.85
N TRP A 73 6.40 -17.64 8.18
CA TRP A 73 7.20 -18.10 9.33
C TRP A 73 6.47 -17.91 10.66
N ALA A 74 5.78 -16.78 10.86
CA ALA A 74 4.96 -16.58 12.07
C ALA A 74 3.91 -17.68 12.25
N ARG A 75 3.23 -18.10 11.15
CA ARG A 75 2.27 -19.21 11.21
C ARG A 75 2.94 -20.54 11.56
N LEU A 76 4.14 -20.81 11.06
CA LEU A 76 4.91 -22.00 11.41
C LEU A 76 5.22 -22.08 12.91
N PHE A 77 5.41 -20.93 13.56
CA PHE A 77 5.58 -20.84 15.02
C PHE A 77 4.25 -20.78 15.79
N GLY A 78 3.12 -21.03 15.15
CA GLY A 78 1.82 -21.11 15.80
C GLY A 78 1.15 -19.74 16.04
N HIS A 79 1.67 -18.66 15.49
CA HIS A 79 1.03 -17.35 15.62
C HIS A 79 -0.20 -17.23 14.70
N ASN A 80 -1.25 -16.61 15.20
CA ASN A 80 -2.39 -16.22 14.40
C ASN A 80 -2.05 -14.94 13.60
N VAL A 81 -2.02 -15.06 12.27
CA VAL A 81 -1.77 -13.94 11.37
C VAL A 81 -3.09 -13.48 10.79
N ILE A 82 -3.52 -12.29 11.18
CA ILE A 82 -4.73 -11.65 10.64
C ILE A 82 -4.49 -11.31 9.16
N PRO A 83 -5.46 -11.61 8.26
CA PRO A 83 -5.33 -11.28 6.84
C PRO A 83 -5.01 -9.80 6.61
N CYS A 84 -3.98 -9.56 5.83
CA CYS A 84 -3.60 -8.21 5.43
C CYS A 84 -4.55 -7.66 4.38
N PHE A 85 -4.76 -6.37 4.41
CA PHE A 85 -5.53 -5.64 3.39
C PHE A 85 -4.87 -4.28 3.13
N PRO A 86 -5.08 -3.68 1.94
CA PRO A 86 -4.57 -2.35 1.62
C PRO A 86 -5.07 -1.30 2.61
N SER A 87 -4.21 -0.37 3.02
CA SER A 87 -4.54 0.67 4.00
C SER A 87 -4.34 2.08 3.45
N LEU A 88 -3.34 2.28 2.60
CA LEU A 88 -3.11 3.49 1.84
C LEU A 88 -3.03 3.08 0.38
N THR A 89 -4.12 3.20 -0.35
CA THR A 89 -4.21 2.77 -1.75
C THR A 89 -5.07 3.73 -2.54
N ALA A 90 -4.86 3.78 -3.85
CA ALA A 90 -5.73 4.52 -4.74
C ALA A 90 -7.16 3.99 -4.69
N LEU A 91 -8.13 4.89 -4.87
CA LEU A 91 -9.52 4.55 -5.08
C LEU A 91 -9.77 4.40 -6.57
N VAL A 92 -10.21 3.24 -7.01
CA VAL A 92 -10.46 2.96 -8.43
C VAL A 92 -11.96 2.85 -8.67
N PRO A 93 -12.63 3.92 -9.16
CA PRO A 93 -14.05 3.85 -9.49
C PRO A 93 -14.31 2.84 -10.60
N LYS A 94 -15.53 2.28 -10.63
CA LYS A 94 -15.95 1.40 -11.71
C LYS A 94 -15.86 2.13 -13.05
N GLY A 95 -15.15 1.54 -14.02
CA GLY A 95 -14.93 2.13 -15.34
C GLY A 95 -13.81 3.19 -15.38
N TYR A 96 -13.12 3.44 -14.28
CA TYR A 96 -11.94 4.30 -14.27
C TYR A 96 -10.78 3.67 -15.06
N LYS A 97 -10.54 2.39 -14.83
CA LYS A 97 -9.62 1.54 -15.61
C LYS A 97 -10.37 0.37 -16.19
N ILE A 98 -10.10 0.01 -17.42
CA ILE A 98 -10.45 -1.28 -17.98
C ILE A 98 -9.17 -2.12 -17.85
N ILE A 99 -9.15 -3.01 -16.89
CA ILE A 99 -8.06 -3.97 -16.70
C ILE A 99 -8.52 -5.23 -17.43
N ASP A 100 -7.96 -5.51 -18.60
CA ASP A 100 -7.93 -6.89 -19.09
C ASP A 100 -7.10 -7.66 -18.07
N ARG A 101 -7.73 -8.62 -17.39
CA ARG A 101 -7.11 -9.33 -16.27
C ARG A 101 -5.74 -9.82 -16.68
N PRO A 102 -4.63 -9.28 -16.14
CA PRO A 102 -3.34 -9.88 -16.35
C PRO A 102 -3.35 -11.21 -15.59
N GLU A 103 -2.84 -12.26 -16.22
CA GLU A 103 -2.51 -13.48 -15.51
C GLU A 103 -1.47 -13.12 -14.45
N THR A 104 -1.90 -13.09 -13.22
CA THR A 104 -1.01 -12.96 -12.07
C THR A 104 -0.34 -14.29 -11.85
N ASP A 105 0.99 -14.34 -11.86
CA ASP A 105 1.68 -15.51 -11.37
C ASP A 105 1.40 -15.71 -9.87
N LEU A 106 1.64 -16.91 -9.36
CA LEU A 106 1.43 -17.26 -7.95
C LEU A 106 2.31 -16.42 -6.98
N LYS A 107 3.21 -15.60 -7.50
CA LYS A 107 4.09 -14.69 -6.76
C LYS A 107 3.64 -13.23 -6.81
N GLY A 108 2.50 -12.94 -7.46
CA GLY A 108 1.95 -11.59 -7.51
C GLY A 108 2.67 -10.63 -8.49
N HIS A 109 3.52 -11.13 -9.38
CA HIS A 109 4.14 -10.29 -10.38
C HIS A 109 3.17 -9.99 -11.53
N VAL A 110 2.88 -8.74 -11.73
CA VAL A 110 2.09 -8.25 -12.88
C VAL A 110 3.02 -8.10 -14.08
N HIS A 111 2.87 -8.95 -15.08
CA HIS A 111 3.76 -9.01 -16.25
C HIS A 111 3.39 -8.09 -17.42
N ARG A 112 2.41 -7.18 -17.28
CA ARG A 112 2.07 -6.20 -18.33
C ARG A 112 1.60 -4.88 -17.73
N GLU A 113 2.22 -3.80 -18.18
CA GLU A 113 1.62 -2.47 -18.16
C GLU A 113 0.45 -2.49 -19.14
N THR A 114 -0.77 -2.65 -18.64
CA THR A 114 -1.97 -2.55 -19.46
C THR A 114 -2.21 -1.07 -19.75
N PRO A 115 -2.38 -0.66 -21.01
CA PRO A 115 -2.72 0.72 -21.31
C PRO A 115 -4.01 1.10 -20.57
N MET A 116 -4.01 2.28 -19.97
CA MET A 116 -5.18 2.78 -19.25
C MET A 116 -6.25 3.12 -20.28
N THR A 117 -7.35 2.37 -20.27
CA THR A 117 -8.55 2.65 -21.05
C THR A 117 -9.70 2.91 -20.09
N GLY A 118 -10.56 3.87 -20.38
CA GLY A 118 -11.68 4.24 -19.52
C GLY A 118 -11.66 5.73 -19.14
N SER A 119 -12.54 6.12 -18.23
CA SER A 119 -12.71 7.53 -17.82
C SER A 119 -11.46 8.11 -17.14
N GLY A 120 -10.62 7.27 -16.55
CA GLY A 120 -9.40 7.69 -15.89
C GLY A 120 -8.34 8.24 -16.84
N GLU A 121 -8.33 7.82 -18.10
CA GLU A 121 -7.38 8.33 -19.09
C GLU A 121 -7.57 9.84 -19.33
N ALA A 122 -8.82 10.30 -19.44
CA ALA A 122 -9.15 11.71 -19.61
C ALA A 122 -8.85 12.56 -18.36
N LEU A 123 -8.81 11.94 -17.19
CA LEU A 123 -8.58 12.61 -15.90
C LEU A 123 -7.12 12.56 -15.46
N ARG A 124 -6.31 11.73 -16.10
CA ARG A 124 -4.91 11.50 -15.73
C ARG A 124 -4.11 12.80 -15.63
N GLY A 125 -3.45 13.00 -14.49
CA GLY A 125 -2.66 14.19 -14.20
C GLY A 125 -3.46 15.38 -13.68
N ALA A 126 -4.79 15.30 -13.66
CA ALA A 126 -5.62 16.34 -13.04
C ALA A 126 -5.39 16.35 -11.52
N LYS A 127 -5.24 17.55 -10.98
CA LYS A 127 -5.07 17.79 -9.53
C LYS A 127 -6.15 18.75 -9.07
N LEU A 128 -6.95 18.30 -8.13
CA LEU A 128 -7.99 19.12 -7.51
C LEU A 128 -7.53 19.54 -6.12
N LYS A 129 -7.64 20.80 -5.82
CA LYS A 129 -7.28 21.37 -4.52
C LYS A 129 -8.51 21.87 -3.79
N ASN A 130 -8.49 21.70 -2.47
CA ASN A 130 -9.54 22.22 -1.59
C ASN A 130 -10.94 21.74 -1.99
N VAL A 131 -11.07 20.44 -2.26
CA VAL A 131 -12.35 19.80 -2.58
C VAL A 131 -12.85 18.97 -1.40
N ASN A 132 -14.16 18.68 -1.37
CA ASN A 132 -14.71 17.66 -0.47
C ASN A 132 -14.84 16.33 -1.21
N LEU A 133 -14.24 15.29 -0.64
CA LEU A 133 -14.49 13.91 -1.04
C LEU A 133 -15.43 13.27 -0.02
N THR A 134 -16.65 13.02 -0.44
CA THR A 134 -17.65 12.30 0.37
C THR A 134 -17.70 10.84 -0.06
N VAL A 135 -17.54 9.95 0.91
CA VAL A 135 -17.68 8.50 0.72
C VAL A 135 -18.95 8.03 1.40
N THR A 136 -19.78 7.32 0.66
CA THR A 136 -21.04 6.75 1.14
C THR A 136 -20.94 5.23 1.15
N PHE A 137 -21.27 4.62 2.28
CA PHE A 137 -21.27 3.19 2.51
C PHE A 137 -22.70 2.66 2.55
N ASP A 138 -23.03 1.69 1.70
CA ASP A 138 -24.35 1.04 1.61
C ASP A 138 -25.54 2.03 1.51
N GLY A 139 -25.28 3.21 0.94
CA GLY A 139 -26.30 4.24 0.71
C GLY A 139 -26.78 5.02 1.94
N SER A 140 -26.27 4.74 3.13
CA SER A 140 -26.77 5.33 4.37
C SER A 140 -25.76 6.11 5.19
N LYS A 141 -24.55 5.59 5.33
CA LYS A 141 -23.49 6.22 6.12
C LYS A 141 -22.53 6.97 5.21
N SER A 142 -22.33 8.26 5.43
CA SER A 142 -21.39 9.08 4.67
C SER A 142 -20.32 9.68 5.56
N GLU A 143 -19.12 9.80 5.02
CA GLU A 143 -18.00 10.49 5.62
C GLU A 143 -17.39 11.44 4.59
N THR A 144 -17.06 12.64 5.00
CA THR A 144 -16.50 13.68 4.11
C THR A 144 -15.13 14.11 4.61
N GLU A 145 -14.17 14.14 3.70
CA GLU A 145 -12.83 14.66 3.95
C GLU A 145 -12.57 15.84 3.02
N PHE A 146 -11.97 16.89 3.58
CA PHE A 146 -11.60 18.10 2.85
C PHE A 146 -10.10 18.11 2.56
N GLY A 147 -9.71 18.42 1.33
CA GLY A 147 -8.30 18.52 0.93
C GLY A 147 -8.07 18.33 -0.56
N ASP A 148 -6.89 17.81 -0.89
CA ASP A 148 -6.44 17.66 -2.26
C ASP A 148 -6.62 16.23 -2.77
N VAL A 149 -6.95 16.10 -4.05
CA VAL A 149 -7.13 14.84 -4.79
C VAL A 149 -6.31 14.90 -6.07
N ASP A 150 -5.59 13.83 -6.34
CA ASP A 150 -4.84 13.62 -7.56
C ASP A 150 -5.45 12.48 -8.37
N PHE A 151 -5.63 12.67 -9.67
CA PHE A 151 -6.03 11.61 -10.59
C PHE A 151 -4.79 11.05 -11.29
N THR A 152 -4.50 9.79 -11.03
CA THR A 152 -3.33 9.09 -11.56
C THR A 152 -3.77 7.89 -12.40
N ASP A 153 -2.83 7.20 -13.01
CA ASP A 153 -3.08 5.87 -13.59
C ASP A 153 -3.36 4.80 -12.52
N GLY A 154 -2.97 5.04 -11.28
CA GLY A 154 -3.35 4.23 -10.11
C GLY A 154 -4.83 4.33 -9.73
N GLY A 155 -5.43 5.50 -9.95
CA GLY A 155 -6.80 5.82 -9.50
C GLY A 155 -6.89 7.24 -8.94
N ILE A 156 -7.82 7.43 -8.03
CA ILE A 156 -7.95 8.66 -7.25
C ILE A 156 -7.04 8.53 -6.03
N GLU A 157 -6.06 9.38 -5.97
CA GLU A 157 -5.01 9.43 -4.94
C GLU A 157 -5.01 10.80 -4.24
N GLY A 158 -3.88 11.14 -3.64
CA GLY A 158 -3.73 12.37 -2.86
C GLY A 158 -4.11 12.19 -1.39
N PRO A 159 -3.90 13.21 -0.56
CA PRO A 159 -4.04 13.11 0.89
C PRO A 159 -5.38 12.54 1.35
N ILE A 160 -6.49 13.08 0.82
CA ILE A 160 -7.82 12.63 1.24
C ILE A 160 -8.24 11.31 0.58
N GLY A 161 -7.76 11.00 -0.64
CA GLY A 161 -7.98 9.72 -1.29
C GLY A 161 -7.39 8.57 -0.45
N PHE A 162 -6.15 8.71 -0.03
CA PHE A 162 -5.49 7.74 0.85
C PHE A 162 -6.13 7.65 2.23
N GLN A 163 -6.58 8.77 2.80
CA GLN A 163 -7.19 8.81 4.12
C GLN A 163 -8.48 7.97 4.19
N VAL A 164 -9.33 8.03 3.16
CA VAL A 164 -10.59 7.27 3.13
C VAL A 164 -10.41 5.83 2.64
N SER A 165 -9.32 5.53 1.95
CA SER A 165 -9.13 4.22 1.29
C SER A 165 -9.26 3.03 2.22
N ARG A 166 -8.68 3.10 3.43
CA ARG A 166 -8.76 2.02 4.43
C ARG A 166 -10.20 1.67 4.82
N LYS A 167 -11.05 2.66 4.92
CA LYS A 167 -12.47 2.48 5.27
C LYS A 167 -13.23 1.85 4.10
N CYS A 168 -12.94 2.32 2.88
CA CYS A 168 -13.47 1.75 1.64
C CYS A 168 -13.11 0.28 1.48
N VAL A 169 -11.84 -0.06 1.68
CA VAL A 169 -11.37 -1.46 1.60
C VAL A 169 -12.12 -2.34 2.59
N LYS A 170 -12.26 -1.91 3.85
CA LYS A 170 -13.00 -2.68 4.86
C LYS A 170 -14.46 -2.90 4.49
N ALA A 171 -15.15 -1.88 3.97
CA ALA A 171 -16.52 -2.02 3.53
C ALA A 171 -16.64 -3.01 2.37
N LEU A 172 -15.79 -2.89 1.35
CA LEU A 172 -15.77 -3.79 0.19
C LEU A 172 -15.44 -5.24 0.56
N MET A 173 -14.49 -5.47 1.47
CA MET A 173 -14.16 -6.81 1.96
C MET A 173 -15.34 -7.49 2.68
N ASN A 174 -16.21 -6.70 3.30
CA ASN A 174 -17.42 -7.20 3.95
C ASN A 174 -18.62 -7.29 2.99
N GLY A 175 -18.41 -7.14 1.68
CA GLY A 175 -19.45 -7.20 0.66
C GLY A 175 -20.32 -5.96 0.52
N GLY A 176 -19.93 -4.86 1.18
CA GLY A 176 -20.63 -3.58 1.12
C GLY A 176 -20.38 -2.84 -0.20
N LYS A 177 -21.22 -1.84 -0.47
CA LYS A 177 -21.10 -0.94 -1.61
C LYS A 177 -20.49 0.39 -1.16
N VAL A 178 -19.56 0.89 -1.96
CA VAL A 178 -18.91 2.18 -1.72
C VAL A 178 -19.16 3.10 -2.92
N MET A 179 -19.61 4.31 -2.65
CA MET A 179 -19.73 5.38 -3.65
C MET A 179 -18.96 6.60 -3.17
N PHE A 180 -18.40 7.37 -4.12
CA PHE A 180 -17.83 8.68 -3.80
C PHE A 180 -18.47 9.77 -4.61
N SER A 181 -18.51 10.96 -4.02
CA SER A 181 -18.81 12.20 -4.71
C SER A 181 -17.73 13.25 -4.38
N LEU A 182 -17.40 14.05 -5.37
CA LEU A 182 -16.50 15.17 -5.22
C LEU A 182 -17.27 16.47 -5.33
N ASP A 183 -17.20 17.27 -4.29
CA ASP A 183 -17.63 18.67 -4.36
C ASP A 183 -16.41 19.53 -4.69
N LEU A 184 -16.43 20.11 -5.90
CA LEU A 184 -15.30 20.86 -6.44
C LEU A 184 -15.25 22.31 -5.90
N LYS A 185 -16.30 22.78 -5.25
CA LYS A 185 -16.43 24.14 -4.73
C LYS A 185 -17.16 24.14 -3.38
N PRO A 186 -16.63 23.49 -2.35
CA PRO A 186 -17.33 23.29 -1.08
C PRO A 186 -17.66 24.59 -0.31
N GLY A 187 -17.05 25.71 -0.71
CA GLY A 187 -17.36 27.03 -0.15
C GLY A 187 -18.43 27.82 -0.91
N VAL A 188 -19.01 27.25 -1.97
CA VAL A 188 -20.00 27.95 -2.81
C VAL A 188 -21.34 27.23 -2.72
N PRO A 189 -22.43 27.90 -2.27
CA PRO A 189 -23.75 27.30 -2.24
C PRO A 189 -24.22 26.84 -3.62
N GLN A 190 -24.98 25.75 -3.67
CA GLN A 190 -25.50 25.17 -4.92
C GLN A 190 -26.33 26.18 -5.74
N GLU A 191 -27.08 27.04 -5.07
CA GLU A 191 -27.89 28.09 -5.71
C GLU A 191 -27.03 29.11 -6.46
N GLU A 192 -25.89 29.48 -5.89
CA GLU A 192 -24.93 30.37 -6.53
C GLU A 192 -24.25 29.69 -7.73
N LEU A 193 -23.91 28.42 -7.64
CA LEU A 193 -23.34 27.64 -8.76
C LEU A 193 -24.31 27.56 -9.95
N ASN A 194 -25.59 27.40 -9.68
CA ASN A 194 -26.63 27.28 -10.71
C ASN A 194 -26.96 28.63 -11.38
N SER A 195 -26.58 29.75 -10.78
CA SER A 195 -26.83 31.10 -11.31
C SER A 195 -25.72 31.63 -12.23
N ARG A 196 -24.61 30.91 -12.35
CA ARG A 196 -23.45 31.25 -13.20
C ARG A 196 -23.50 30.50 -14.52
#